data_7c088c421a5374d5182f118c4287d7d0
#
_entry.id   7c088c421a5374d5182f118c4287d7d0
#
_cell.length_a   1.000
_cell.length_b   1.000
_cell.length_c   1.000
_cell.angle_alpha   90.00
_cell.angle_beta   90.00
_cell.angle_gamma   90.00
#
_symmetry.space_group_name_H-M   'P 1'
#
loop_
_entity.id
_entity.type
_entity.pdbx_description
1 polymer ?
#
loop_
_entity_poly.entity_id
_entity_poly.type
_entity_poly.pdbx_seq_one_letter_code
_entity_poly.pdbx_strand_id
1 'polypeptide(L)'
;MNVADTQLEAALAACGAQSIAIGDDRYPPLLRAIHDPPPVLYVRGDPCILQEAHLAVVGSRQASPAGLRIASLLSGQLASAGLHICSGLALGIDGAAHRGALQAGGRSVAVMASGIDRVYPSRHRDLAGELSDAGSLVTEFAPGVPPRRQNFPR
;
A
#
# COMPACT_ATOMS: atom_id res chain seq x y z
N MET A 1 -17.99 -4.27 -23.57
CA MET A 1 -17.80 -3.95 -22.15
C MET A 1 -18.84 -4.74 -21.37
N ASN A 2 -18.41 -5.63 -20.48
CA ASN A 2 -19.32 -6.51 -19.73
C ASN A 2 -19.92 -5.72 -18.54
N VAL A 3 -21.15 -6.07 -18.09
CA VAL A 3 -21.80 -5.43 -16.93
C VAL A 3 -20.93 -5.49 -15.68
N ALA A 4 -20.18 -6.58 -15.48
CA ALA A 4 -19.23 -6.73 -14.37
C ALA A 4 -18.07 -5.73 -14.44
N ASP A 5 -17.56 -5.43 -15.63
CA ASP A 5 -16.48 -4.44 -15.82
C ASP A 5 -16.95 -3.04 -15.46
N THR A 6 -18.18 -2.68 -15.90
CA THR A 6 -18.80 -1.38 -15.59
C THR A 6 -19.05 -1.21 -14.07
N GLN A 7 -19.46 -2.27 -13.38
CA GLN A 7 -19.65 -2.24 -11.92
C GLN A 7 -18.33 -2.09 -11.16
N LEU A 8 -17.27 -2.76 -11.63
CA LEU A 8 -15.93 -2.63 -11.04
C LEU A 8 -15.39 -1.22 -11.21
N GLU A 9 -15.48 -0.66 -12.43
CA GLU A 9 -15.05 0.72 -12.71
C GLU A 9 -15.79 1.74 -11.84
N ALA A 10 -17.11 1.58 -11.69
CA ALA A 10 -17.92 2.46 -10.83
C ALA A 10 -17.50 2.34 -9.35
N ALA A 11 -17.20 1.13 -8.86
CA ALA A 11 -16.73 0.92 -7.49
C ALA A 11 -15.34 1.52 -7.25
N LEU A 12 -14.43 1.42 -8.22
CA LEU A 12 -13.12 2.02 -8.16
C LEU A 12 -13.20 3.55 -8.14
N ALA A 13 -13.98 4.12 -9.04
CA ALA A 13 -14.21 5.56 -9.10
C ALA A 13 -14.79 6.11 -7.79
N ALA A 14 -15.73 5.39 -7.17
CA ALA A 14 -16.36 5.77 -5.91
C ALA A 14 -15.38 5.86 -4.73
N CYS A 15 -14.28 5.10 -4.76
CA CYS A 15 -13.22 5.16 -3.72
C CYS A 15 -11.93 5.87 -4.19
N GLY A 16 -11.95 6.53 -5.35
CA GLY A 16 -10.80 7.24 -5.90
C GLY A 16 -9.64 6.32 -6.28
N ALA A 17 -9.95 5.09 -6.70
CA ALA A 17 -8.96 4.09 -7.08
C ALA A 17 -9.02 3.79 -8.58
N GLN A 18 -7.97 3.13 -9.08
CA GLN A 18 -7.86 2.65 -10.46
C GLN A 18 -7.31 1.23 -10.49
N SER A 19 -7.52 0.52 -11.58
CA SER A 19 -6.91 -0.78 -11.84
C SER A 19 -5.69 -0.65 -12.76
N ILE A 20 -4.67 -1.48 -12.52
CA ILE A 20 -3.46 -1.59 -13.34
C ILE A 20 -3.30 -3.07 -13.70
N ALA A 21 -3.53 -3.43 -14.94
CA ALA A 21 -3.34 -4.80 -15.41
C ALA A 21 -1.85 -5.11 -15.59
N ILE A 22 -1.47 -6.39 -15.52
CA ILE A 22 -0.07 -6.84 -15.67
C ILE A 22 0.57 -6.42 -17.00
N GLY A 23 -0.24 -6.17 -18.05
CA GLY A 23 0.22 -5.67 -19.34
C GLY A 23 0.35 -4.16 -19.43
N ASP A 24 -0.05 -3.41 -18.42
CA ASP A 24 0.06 -1.95 -18.35
C ASP A 24 1.52 -1.53 -18.09
N ASP A 25 1.99 -0.47 -18.73
CA ASP A 25 3.35 0.06 -18.53
C ASP A 25 3.59 0.55 -17.10
N ARG A 26 2.53 0.91 -16.38
CA ARG A 26 2.57 1.33 -14.97
C ARG A 26 2.69 0.16 -13.99
N TYR A 27 2.55 -1.10 -14.46
CA TYR A 27 2.68 -2.25 -13.59
C TYR A 27 4.14 -2.43 -13.11
N PRO A 28 4.41 -2.62 -11.79
CA PRO A 28 5.77 -2.68 -11.27
C PRO A 28 6.61 -3.79 -11.94
N PRO A 29 7.76 -3.47 -12.55
CA PRO A 29 8.53 -4.46 -13.32
C PRO A 29 9.07 -5.58 -12.45
N LEU A 30 9.47 -5.31 -11.21
CA LEU A 30 9.94 -6.33 -10.28
C LEU A 30 8.82 -7.28 -9.85
N LEU A 31 7.60 -6.76 -9.66
CA LEU A 31 6.44 -7.59 -9.34
C LEU A 31 6.01 -8.44 -10.53
N ARG A 32 6.14 -7.92 -11.76
CA ARG A 32 5.88 -8.69 -13.00
C ARG A 32 6.82 -9.87 -13.15
N ALA A 33 8.03 -9.80 -12.59
CA ALA A 33 9.07 -10.82 -12.73
C ALA A 33 8.96 -11.97 -11.71
N ILE A 34 8.08 -11.92 -10.73
CA ILE A 34 7.89 -13.04 -9.79
C ILE A 34 7.15 -14.20 -10.46
N HIS A 35 7.20 -15.41 -9.85
CA HIS A 35 6.62 -16.62 -10.40
C HIS A 35 5.10 -16.52 -10.65
N ASP A 36 4.36 -15.90 -9.75
CA ASP A 36 2.89 -15.76 -9.81
C ASP A 36 2.49 -14.31 -9.55
N PRO A 37 2.68 -13.42 -10.56
CA PRO A 37 2.35 -12.02 -10.38
C PRO A 37 0.83 -11.82 -10.41
N PRO A 38 0.27 -10.95 -9.53
CA PRO A 38 -1.14 -10.60 -9.59
C PRO A 38 -1.54 -10.07 -10.97
N PRO A 39 -2.59 -10.59 -11.60
CA PRO A 39 -2.98 -10.16 -12.95
C PRO A 39 -3.45 -8.70 -13.00
N VAL A 40 -3.94 -8.18 -11.87
CA VAL A 40 -4.42 -6.80 -11.72
C VAL A 40 -4.05 -6.28 -10.33
N LEU A 41 -3.59 -5.04 -10.28
CA LEU A 41 -3.45 -4.28 -9.05
C LEU A 41 -4.52 -3.19 -8.97
N TYR A 42 -5.09 -3.00 -7.80
CA TYR A 42 -5.98 -1.87 -7.50
C TYR A 42 -5.18 -0.85 -6.70
N VAL A 43 -5.18 0.38 -7.16
CA VAL A 43 -4.32 1.44 -6.65
C VAL A 43 -5.14 2.68 -6.33
N ARG A 44 -4.94 3.24 -5.15
CA ARG A 44 -5.48 4.53 -4.74
C ARG A 44 -4.34 5.45 -4.36
N GLY A 45 -4.28 6.63 -4.95
CA GLY A 45 -3.16 7.56 -4.89
C GLY A 45 -2.38 7.59 -6.21
N ASP A 46 -1.08 7.89 -6.15
CA ASP A 46 -0.22 7.99 -7.33
C ASP A 46 0.31 6.62 -7.77
N PRO A 47 -0.10 6.08 -8.92
CA PRO A 47 0.39 4.80 -9.40
C PRO A 47 1.85 4.84 -9.86
N CYS A 48 2.38 6.00 -10.22
CA CYS A 48 3.75 6.13 -10.73
C CYS A 48 4.80 5.76 -9.67
N ILE A 49 4.47 5.97 -8.39
CA ILE A 49 5.36 5.59 -7.28
C ILE A 49 5.70 4.09 -7.30
N LEU A 50 4.83 3.24 -7.83
CA LEU A 50 5.03 1.78 -7.84
C LEU A 50 6.21 1.33 -8.72
N GLN A 51 6.70 2.21 -9.61
CA GLN A 51 7.86 1.95 -10.49
C GLN A 51 9.17 2.46 -9.91
N GLU A 52 9.11 3.22 -8.82
CA GLU A 52 10.28 3.81 -8.20
C GLU A 52 10.97 2.85 -7.21
N ALA A 53 12.10 3.25 -6.65
CA ALA A 53 12.83 2.42 -5.70
C ALA A 53 12.17 2.41 -4.32
N HIS A 54 11.87 1.22 -3.81
CA HIS A 54 11.23 1.02 -2.52
C HIS A 54 12.11 0.23 -1.57
N LEU A 55 12.01 0.55 -0.27
CA LEU A 55 12.49 -0.30 0.80
C LEU A 55 11.33 -0.82 1.63
N ALA A 56 11.21 -2.14 1.74
CA ALA A 56 10.21 -2.77 2.60
C ALA A 56 10.63 -2.66 4.08
N VAL A 57 9.75 -2.10 4.91
CA VAL A 57 9.91 -2.04 6.36
C VAL A 57 8.76 -2.79 7.01
N VAL A 58 9.05 -3.93 7.62
CA VAL A 58 8.05 -4.82 8.20
C VAL A 58 8.46 -5.23 9.62
N GLY A 59 7.49 -5.60 10.45
CA GLY A 59 7.81 -6.07 11.78
C GLY A 59 6.61 -6.36 12.66
N SER A 60 6.86 -6.42 13.97
CA SER A 60 5.87 -6.81 14.95
C SER A 60 4.67 -5.85 14.99
N ARG A 61 3.47 -6.43 15.07
CA ARG A 61 2.22 -5.69 15.34
C ARG A 61 2.14 -5.22 16.80
N GLN A 62 2.91 -5.84 17.71
CA GLN A 62 3.06 -5.50 19.12
C GLN A 62 4.51 -5.09 19.40
N ALA A 63 5.00 -4.09 18.68
CA ALA A 63 6.35 -3.61 18.82
C ALA A 63 6.54 -2.82 20.14
N SER A 64 7.76 -2.90 20.68
CA SER A 64 8.14 -2.08 21.83
C SER A 64 8.17 -0.58 21.46
N PRO A 65 8.06 0.33 22.44
CA PRO A 65 8.21 1.77 22.18
C PRO A 65 9.53 2.12 21.49
N ALA A 66 10.62 1.42 21.83
CA ALA A 66 11.91 1.59 21.17
C ALA A 66 11.87 1.15 19.70
N GLY A 67 11.25 -0.02 19.41
CA GLY A 67 11.07 -0.50 18.04
C GLY A 67 10.26 0.44 17.17
N LEU A 68 9.16 1.00 17.71
CA LEU A 68 8.35 2.00 16.99
C LEU A 68 9.15 3.26 16.66
N ARG A 69 9.94 3.77 17.62
CA ARG A 69 10.80 4.94 17.38
C ARG A 69 11.86 4.67 16.32
N ILE A 70 12.52 3.51 16.38
CA ILE A 70 13.55 3.12 15.39
C ILE A 70 12.94 2.98 14.01
N ALA A 71 11.80 2.31 13.88
CA ALA A 71 11.11 2.17 12.59
C ALA A 71 10.74 3.53 11.99
N SER A 72 10.16 4.43 12.79
CA SER A 72 9.81 5.77 12.34
C SER A 72 11.04 6.59 11.93
N LEU A 73 12.09 6.62 12.78
CA LEU A 73 13.31 7.38 12.51
C LEU A 73 14.02 6.87 11.24
N LEU A 74 14.23 5.56 11.15
CA LEU A 74 14.90 4.94 10.01
C LEU A 74 14.13 5.20 8.71
N SER A 75 12.82 4.99 8.72
CA SER A 75 11.97 5.24 7.55
C SER A 75 11.99 6.70 7.13
N GLY A 76 11.99 7.63 8.10
CA GLY A 76 12.10 9.05 7.82
C GLY A 76 13.45 9.42 7.18
N GLN A 77 14.57 8.89 7.70
CA GLN A 77 15.89 9.13 7.13
C GLN A 77 16.02 8.57 5.71
N LEU A 78 15.52 7.36 5.47
CA LEU A 78 15.53 6.74 4.15
C LEU A 78 14.65 7.52 3.15
N ALA A 79 13.48 7.95 3.60
CA ALA A 79 12.58 8.77 2.79
C ALA A 79 13.20 10.13 2.43
N SER A 80 13.89 10.78 3.38
CA SER A 80 14.65 12.02 3.13
C SER A 80 15.83 11.80 2.16
N ALA A 81 16.34 10.58 2.07
CA ALA A 81 17.39 10.21 1.11
C ALA A 81 16.84 9.82 -0.29
N GLY A 82 15.51 9.92 -0.49
CA GLY A 82 14.84 9.67 -1.77
C GLY A 82 14.38 8.22 -1.97
N LEU A 83 14.42 7.36 -0.95
CA LEU A 83 13.86 6.02 -1.02
C LEU A 83 12.40 6.03 -0.55
N HIS A 84 11.52 5.36 -1.29
CA HIS A 84 10.14 5.21 -0.85
C HIS A 84 10.00 4.03 0.12
N ILE A 85 9.17 4.20 1.14
CA ILE A 85 8.90 3.13 2.10
C ILE A 85 7.71 2.30 1.61
N CYS A 86 7.86 0.98 1.66
CA CYS A 86 6.80 0.02 1.39
C CYS A 86 6.49 -0.78 2.65
N SER A 87 5.22 -0.89 3.05
CA SER A 87 4.83 -1.67 4.23
C SER A 87 3.37 -2.14 4.14
N GLY A 88 2.95 -2.99 5.08
CA GLY A 88 1.65 -3.69 5.03
C GLY A 88 0.50 -2.96 5.73
N LEU A 89 0.66 -1.72 6.16
CA LEU A 89 -0.35 -0.93 6.88
C LEU A 89 -0.82 -1.56 8.21
N ALA A 90 -0.13 -2.57 8.74
CA ALA A 90 -0.47 -3.19 10.01
C ALA A 90 -0.19 -2.26 11.21
N LEU A 91 -0.75 -2.60 12.38
CA LEU A 91 -0.34 -1.96 13.63
C LEU A 91 1.14 -2.22 13.91
N GLY A 92 1.75 -1.39 14.74
CA GLY A 92 3.14 -1.56 15.15
C GLY A 92 4.14 -0.99 14.14
N ILE A 93 5.12 -1.79 13.73
CA ILE A 93 6.25 -1.34 12.90
C ILE A 93 5.78 -0.75 11.57
N ASP A 94 4.83 -1.37 10.89
CA ASP A 94 4.33 -0.90 9.60
C ASP A 94 3.78 0.53 9.69
N GLY A 95 2.87 0.77 10.64
CA GLY A 95 2.31 2.10 10.87
C GLY A 95 3.35 3.14 11.31
N ALA A 96 4.37 2.74 12.09
CA ALA A 96 5.46 3.62 12.49
C ALA A 96 6.34 4.00 11.28
N ALA A 97 6.62 3.04 10.40
CA ALA A 97 7.41 3.24 9.20
C ALA A 97 6.72 4.22 8.23
N HIS A 98 5.43 4.00 7.96
CA HIS A 98 4.64 4.92 7.13
C HIS A 98 4.65 6.36 7.68
N ARG A 99 4.36 6.52 8.99
CA ARG A 99 4.36 7.84 9.62
C ARG A 99 5.73 8.50 9.56
N GLY A 100 6.80 7.75 9.80
CA GLY A 100 8.17 8.27 9.71
C GLY A 100 8.49 8.81 8.33
N ALA A 101 8.13 8.08 7.27
CA ALA A 101 8.32 8.52 5.89
C ALA A 101 7.53 9.80 5.58
N LEU A 102 6.23 9.84 5.94
CA LEU A 102 5.37 11.00 5.70
C LEU A 102 5.81 12.23 6.48
N GLN A 103 6.18 12.08 7.76
CA GLN A 103 6.68 13.18 8.60
C GLN A 103 7.98 13.81 8.06
N ALA A 104 8.78 13.03 7.36
CA ALA A 104 9.99 13.50 6.68
C ALA A 104 9.73 14.14 5.30
N GLY A 105 8.47 14.29 4.92
CA GLY A 105 8.06 14.80 3.60
C GLY A 105 8.31 13.83 2.45
N GLY A 106 8.58 12.55 2.77
CA GLY A 106 8.77 11.49 1.78
C GLY A 106 7.47 10.80 1.40
N ARG A 107 7.58 9.78 0.56
CA ARG A 107 6.45 9.02 0.01
C ARG A 107 6.47 7.58 0.52
N SER A 108 5.30 6.97 0.63
CA SER A 108 5.19 5.59 1.09
C SER A 108 4.06 4.84 0.38
N VAL A 109 4.26 3.53 0.21
CA VAL A 109 3.27 2.62 -0.41
C VAL A 109 2.78 1.63 0.63
N ALA A 110 1.47 1.57 0.82
CA ALA A 110 0.85 0.58 1.67
C ALA A 110 0.29 -0.58 0.84
N VAL A 111 0.80 -1.80 1.08
CA VAL A 111 0.30 -3.03 0.47
C VAL A 111 -0.78 -3.61 1.36
N MET A 112 -2.03 -3.60 0.88
CA MET A 112 -3.19 -4.01 1.66
C MET A 112 -3.59 -5.47 1.37
N ALA A 113 -4.14 -6.14 2.39
CA ALA A 113 -4.65 -7.52 2.31
C ALA A 113 -6.20 -7.57 2.28
N SER A 114 -6.82 -6.51 1.79
CA SER A 114 -8.27 -6.33 1.64
C SER A 114 -8.57 -5.54 0.39
N GLY A 115 -9.83 -5.44 -0.01
CA GLY A 115 -10.24 -4.57 -1.10
C GLY A 115 -9.79 -3.14 -0.88
N ILE A 116 -9.51 -2.43 -1.97
CA ILE A 116 -8.95 -1.06 -1.96
C ILE A 116 -9.84 -0.05 -1.21
N ASP A 117 -11.13 -0.34 -1.11
CA ASP A 117 -12.15 0.43 -0.37
C ASP A 117 -12.19 0.10 1.13
N ARG A 118 -11.42 -0.90 1.62
CA ARG A 118 -11.49 -1.43 2.98
C ARG A 118 -10.18 -1.34 3.73
N VAL A 119 -9.98 -0.23 4.42
CA VAL A 119 -8.78 -0.05 5.26
C VAL A 119 -8.83 -0.96 6.50
N TYR A 120 -7.80 -1.78 6.65
CA TYR A 120 -7.59 -2.61 7.82
C TYR A 120 -6.13 -2.50 8.32
N PRO A 121 -5.91 -2.28 9.63
CA PRO A 121 -6.91 -2.08 10.69
C PRO A 121 -7.63 -0.72 10.58
N SER A 122 -8.87 -0.64 11.08
CA SER A 122 -9.66 0.60 11.00
C SER A 122 -9.04 1.79 11.71
N ARG A 123 -8.15 1.54 12.69
CA ARG A 123 -7.35 2.56 13.38
C ARG A 123 -6.37 3.30 12.47
N HIS A 124 -6.01 2.73 11.32
CA HIS A 124 -5.13 3.33 10.32
C HIS A 124 -5.89 4.00 9.17
N ARG A 125 -7.17 4.33 9.37
CA ARG A 125 -7.98 4.96 8.33
C ARG A 125 -7.45 6.34 7.95
N ASP A 126 -7.07 7.16 8.94
CA ASP A 126 -6.49 8.48 8.70
C ASP A 126 -5.12 8.36 8.02
N LEU A 127 -4.25 7.46 8.53
CA LEU A 127 -2.96 7.16 7.91
C LEU A 127 -3.11 6.68 6.45
N ALA A 128 -4.11 5.87 6.15
CA ALA A 128 -4.40 5.44 4.78
C ALA A 128 -4.82 6.62 3.88
N GLY A 129 -5.54 7.59 4.42
CA GLY A 129 -5.84 8.84 3.73
C GLY A 129 -4.56 9.62 3.39
N GLU A 130 -3.71 9.88 4.37
CA GLU A 130 -2.42 10.55 4.19
C GLU A 130 -1.53 9.83 3.16
N LEU A 131 -1.49 8.49 3.20
CA LEU A 131 -0.74 7.68 2.24
C LEU A 131 -1.32 7.77 0.83
N SER A 132 -2.63 7.84 0.70
CA SER A 132 -3.29 8.05 -0.60
C SER A 132 -2.95 9.41 -1.21
N ASP A 133 -2.79 10.44 -0.39
CA ASP A 133 -2.49 11.81 -0.83
C ASP A 133 -1.01 12.00 -1.18
N ALA A 134 -0.10 11.42 -0.39
CA ALA A 134 1.35 11.61 -0.54
C ALA A 134 2.08 10.39 -1.14
N GLY A 135 1.39 9.32 -1.46
CA GLY A 135 1.98 8.08 -1.95
C GLY A 135 0.94 7.20 -2.62
N SER A 136 0.76 5.97 -2.11
CA SER A 136 -0.22 5.04 -2.70
C SER A 136 -0.65 3.95 -1.73
N LEU A 137 -1.90 3.52 -1.87
CA LEU A 137 -2.40 2.24 -1.38
C LEU A 137 -2.48 1.28 -2.56
N VAL A 138 -2.05 0.05 -2.39
CA VAL A 138 -2.09 -0.97 -3.43
C VAL A 138 -2.57 -2.31 -2.88
N THR A 139 -3.34 -3.03 -3.68
CA THR A 139 -3.82 -4.38 -3.35
C THR A 139 -4.11 -5.19 -4.61
N GLU A 140 -4.07 -6.50 -4.51
CA GLU A 140 -4.55 -7.43 -5.53
C GLU A 140 -6.05 -7.76 -5.40
N PHE A 141 -6.70 -7.28 -4.32
CA PHE A 141 -8.08 -7.60 -4.00
C PHE A 141 -9.03 -6.52 -4.51
N ALA A 142 -10.03 -6.93 -5.29
CA ALA A 142 -11.08 -6.04 -5.80
C ALA A 142 -11.85 -5.32 -4.69
N PRO A 143 -12.46 -4.16 -4.96
CA PRO A 143 -13.36 -3.49 -4.03
C PRO A 143 -14.40 -4.45 -3.44
N GLY A 144 -14.72 -4.28 -2.15
CA GLY A 144 -15.66 -5.13 -1.42
C GLY A 144 -15.05 -6.35 -0.75
N VAL A 145 -13.84 -6.79 -1.11
CA VAL A 145 -13.19 -7.95 -0.49
C VAL A 145 -12.80 -7.64 0.97
N PRO A 146 -13.32 -8.39 1.97
CA PRO A 146 -12.99 -8.13 3.36
C PRO A 146 -11.57 -8.60 3.70
N PRO A 147 -10.94 -8.04 4.75
CA PRO A 147 -9.68 -8.56 5.25
C PRO A 147 -9.89 -9.96 5.83
N ARG A 148 -9.32 -10.96 5.18
CA ARG A 148 -9.36 -12.36 5.63
C ARG A 148 -7.97 -12.78 6.08
N ARG A 149 -7.91 -13.66 7.11
CA ARG A 149 -6.63 -14.13 7.67
C ARG A 149 -5.70 -14.73 6.62
N GLN A 150 -6.26 -15.40 5.62
CA GLN A 150 -5.51 -16.02 4.52
C GLN A 150 -4.89 -15.03 3.53
N ASN A 151 -5.36 -13.79 3.49
CA ASN A 151 -4.84 -12.74 2.60
C ASN A 151 -3.55 -12.11 3.15
N PHE A 152 -3.22 -12.36 4.42
CA PHE A 152 -2.00 -11.82 5.03
C PHE A 152 -0.85 -12.81 4.89
N PRO A 153 0.40 -12.34 4.68
CA PRO A 153 1.59 -13.19 4.71
C PRO A 153 1.67 -13.97 6.04
N ARG A 154 2.11 -15.22 5.97
CA ARG A 154 2.31 -16.11 7.13
C ARG A 154 3.69 -15.91 7.72
#